data_fadb35d4e799c8a0bd74a3eb719302a6
#
_entry.id   fadb35d4e799c8a0bd74a3eb719302a6
#
_cell.length_a   1.000
_cell.length_b   1.000
_cell.length_c   1.000
_cell.angle_alpha   90.00
_cell.angle_beta   90.00
_cell.angle_gamma   90.00
#
_symmetry.space_group_name_H-M   'P 1'
#
loop_
_entity.id
_entity.type
_entity.pdbx_description
1 polymer ?
#
loop_
_entity_poly.entity_id
_entity_poly.type
_entity_poly.pdbx_seq_one_letter_code
_entity_poly.pdbx_strand_id
1 'polypeptide(L)'
;EWMGRQLGDARDAEMMNLFGYTGVGTQALSRFGRVTHVDASKKAVAQARENAAMAGLEDRPIRWLVEDAMKYAAREVRRERRYDGIILDPPKFGRGPDGEVWRLEDGLPELVSDCRQLLDGDSRFLFLTVYAVRMSSLALAGLLQELFTDLPGTIEHGDLAVQEQDDGRLLPTAIFARWSNPR
;
A
#
# COMPACT_ATOMS: atom_id res chain seq x y z
N GLU A 1 0.87 -6.37 -11.43
CA GLU A 1 -0.20 -6.83 -12.33
C GLU A 1 -1.60 -6.74 -11.71
N TRP A 2 -1.85 -7.34 -10.51
CA TRP A 2 -3.19 -7.38 -9.92
C TRP A 2 -3.80 -5.98 -9.71
N MET A 3 -3.09 -5.05 -9.08
CA MET A 3 -3.55 -3.67 -8.87
C MET A 3 -3.88 -2.96 -10.18
N GLY A 4 -3.09 -3.18 -11.24
CA GLY A 4 -3.39 -2.63 -12.56
C GLY A 4 -4.69 -3.17 -13.15
N ARG A 5 -5.02 -4.45 -12.91
CA ARG A 5 -6.33 -5.00 -13.32
C ARG A 5 -7.49 -4.34 -12.59
N GLN A 6 -7.33 -3.97 -11.30
CA GLN A 6 -8.36 -3.28 -10.56
C GLN A 6 -8.60 -1.85 -11.10
N LEU A 7 -7.56 -1.18 -11.55
CA LEU A 7 -7.63 0.18 -12.10
C LEU A 7 -8.09 0.21 -13.58
N GLY A 8 -7.91 -0.89 -14.31
CA GLY A 8 -8.34 -0.98 -15.71
C GLY A 8 -7.71 0.11 -16.58
N ASP A 9 -8.55 0.88 -17.25
CA ASP A 9 -8.13 1.98 -18.14
C ASP A 9 -8.10 3.36 -17.47
N ALA A 10 -8.14 3.43 -16.13
CA ALA A 10 -8.05 4.69 -15.40
C ALA A 10 -6.78 5.48 -15.78
N ARG A 11 -6.90 6.82 -15.83
CA ARG A 11 -5.78 7.75 -16.11
C ARG A 11 -5.70 8.90 -15.11
N ASP A 12 -6.68 9.02 -14.25
CA ASP A 12 -6.85 10.07 -13.24
C ASP A 12 -7.07 9.55 -11.82
N ALA A 13 -6.82 8.24 -11.60
CA ALA A 13 -6.95 7.61 -10.30
C ALA A 13 -6.06 8.29 -9.24
N GLU A 14 -6.60 8.46 -8.04
CA GLU A 14 -5.87 8.96 -6.87
C GLU A 14 -5.42 7.77 -6.02
N MET A 15 -4.14 7.59 -5.87
CA MET A 15 -3.57 6.43 -5.19
C MET A 15 -2.59 6.83 -4.09
N MET A 16 -2.51 6.00 -3.05
CA MET A 16 -1.60 6.20 -1.94
C MET A 16 -0.74 4.95 -1.73
N ASN A 17 0.56 5.14 -1.54
CA ASN A 17 1.51 4.09 -1.19
C ASN A 17 2.21 4.44 0.12
N LEU A 18 1.83 3.79 1.20
CA LEU A 18 2.41 3.93 2.53
C LEU A 18 3.52 2.90 2.76
N PHE A 19 4.60 3.32 3.41
CA PHE A 19 5.86 2.57 3.49
C PHE A 19 6.42 2.26 2.11
N GLY A 20 6.40 3.28 1.24
CA GLY A 20 6.66 3.12 -0.19
C GLY A 20 8.10 2.78 -0.55
N TYR A 21 9.05 2.86 0.43
CA TYR A 21 10.47 2.51 0.33
C TYR A 21 11.11 3.08 -0.96
N THR A 22 11.70 2.24 -1.82
CA THR A 22 12.37 2.66 -3.06
C THR A 22 11.43 2.82 -4.26
N GLY A 23 10.10 2.79 -4.05
CA GLY A 23 9.10 3.28 -4.98
C GLY A 23 8.59 2.33 -6.04
N VAL A 24 8.87 1.02 -5.98
CA VAL A 24 8.42 0.05 -7.01
C VAL A 24 6.90 0.08 -7.21
N GLY A 25 6.13 0.00 -6.11
CA GLY A 25 4.66 0.09 -6.17
C GLY A 25 4.18 1.44 -6.71
N THR A 26 4.82 2.54 -6.28
CA THR A 26 4.53 3.90 -6.73
C THR A 26 4.71 4.05 -8.24
N GLN A 27 5.84 3.60 -8.78
CA GLN A 27 6.14 3.66 -10.21
C GLN A 27 5.13 2.83 -11.02
N ALA A 28 4.79 1.63 -10.56
CA ALA A 28 3.81 0.78 -11.22
C ALA A 28 2.43 1.45 -11.29
N LEU A 29 2.00 2.12 -10.22
CA LEU A 29 0.70 2.80 -10.15
C LEU A 29 0.68 4.14 -10.89
N SER A 30 1.80 4.84 -11.04
CA SER A 30 1.86 6.16 -11.68
C SER A 30 1.36 6.20 -13.13
N ARG A 31 1.17 5.03 -13.76
CA ARG A 31 0.59 4.88 -15.09
C ARG A 31 -0.91 5.13 -15.13
N PHE A 32 -1.58 5.00 -13.98
CA PHE A 32 -3.04 5.06 -13.85
C PHE A 32 -3.55 6.39 -13.27
N GLY A 33 -2.65 7.26 -12.82
CA GLY A 33 -3.04 8.54 -12.24
C GLY A 33 -2.01 9.08 -11.25
N ARG A 34 -2.49 9.85 -10.28
CA ARG A 34 -1.67 10.49 -9.24
C ARG A 34 -1.35 9.51 -8.13
N VAL A 35 -0.10 9.49 -7.68
CA VAL A 35 0.34 8.64 -6.57
C VAL A 35 0.96 9.49 -5.48
N THR A 36 0.46 9.38 -4.26
CA THR A 36 1.15 9.90 -3.09
C THR A 36 2.02 8.79 -2.49
N HIS A 37 3.32 8.97 -2.56
CA HIS A 37 4.33 8.10 -1.98
C HIS A 37 4.74 8.63 -0.60
N VAL A 38 4.57 7.82 0.43
CA VAL A 38 4.90 8.17 1.81
C VAL A 38 5.88 7.16 2.38
N ASP A 39 7.01 7.63 2.86
CA ASP A 39 7.97 6.82 3.61
C ASP A 39 8.70 7.68 4.65
N ALA A 40 8.99 7.12 5.80
CA ALA A 40 9.67 7.82 6.89
C ALA A 40 11.16 8.08 6.59
N SER A 41 11.77 7.29 5.71
CA SER A 41 13.17 7.37 5.36
C SER A 41 13.44 8.37 4.25
N LYS A 42 14.07 9.50 4.58
CA LYS A 42 14.53 10.49 3.60
C LYS A 42 15.41 9.85 2.51
N LYS A 43 16.26 8.88 2.89
CA LYS A 43 17.13 8.16 1.94
C LYS A 43 16.31 7.29 0.98
N ALA A 44 15.29 6.58 1.50
CA ALA A 44 14.43 5.75 0.66
C ALA A 44 13.63 6.60 -0.34
N VAL A 45 13.05 7.72 0.11
CA VAL A 45 12.32 8.64 -0.78
C VAL A 45 13.22 9.26 -1.85
N ALA A 46 14.46 9.64 -1.49
CA ALA A 46 15.44 10.12 -2.49
C ALA A 46 15.74 9.05 -3.54
N GLN A 47 16.02 7.81 -3.09
CA GLN A 47 16.27 6.68 -3.99
C GLN A 47 15.03 6.37 -4.86
N ALA A 48 13.83 6.48 -4.32
CA ALA A 48 12.60 6.26 -5.08
C ALA A 48 12.44 7.26 -6.23
N ARG A 49 12.81 8.55 -6.01
CA ARG A 49 12.84 9.57 -7.07
C ARG A 49 13.88 9.27 -8.14
N GLU A 50 15.08 8.87 -7.74
CA GLU A 50 16.15 8.49 -8.68
C GLU A 50 15.70 7.28 -9.52
N ASN A 51 15.11 6.27 -8.90
CA ASN A 51 14.58 5.10 -9.60
C ASN A 51 13.47 5.48 -10.60
N ALA A 52 12.59 6.42 -10.25
CA ALA A 52 11.56 6.92 -11.15
C ALA A 52 12.17 7.66 -12.35
N ALA A 53 13.20 8.52 -12.14
CA ALA A 53 13.91 9.19 -13.22
C ALA A 53 14.62 8.19 -14.13
N MET A 54 15.32 7.19 -13.58
CA MET A 54 15.97 6.12 -14.36
C MET A 54 14.96 5.30 -15.19
N ALA A 55 13.71 5.21 -14.74
CA ALA A 55 12.62 4.56 -15.46
C ALA A 55 11.89 5.48 -16.45
N GLY A 56 12.32 6.74 -16.63
CA GLY A 56 11.67 7.73 -17.49
C GLY A 56 10.27 8.14 -16.99
N LEU A 57 10.09 8.20 -15.66
CA LEU A 57 8.82 8.50 -15.00
C LEU A 57 8.88 9.81 -14.19
N GLU A 58 9.87 10.67 -14.42
CA GLU A 58 10.04 11.95 -13.72
C GLU A 58 8.86 12.91 -13.92
N ASP A 59 8.21 12.87 -15.08
CA ASP A 59 7.07 13.70 -15.44
C ASP A 59 5.73 13.12 -14.93
N ARG A 60 5.75 11.95 -14.28
CA ARG A 60 4.52 11.36 -13.73
C ARG A 60 4.06 12.13 -12.49
N PRO A 61 2.75 12.23 -12.27
CA PRO A 61 2.18 12.98 -11.15
C PRO A 61 2.37 12.23 -9.81
N ILE A 62 3.61 12.13 -9.35
CA ILE A 62 3.97 11.48 -8.10
C ILE A 62 4.31 12.55 -7.06
N ARG A 63 3.62 12.49 -5.93
CA ARG A 63 3.91 13.30 -4.74
C ARG A 63 4.78 12.50 -3.79
N TRP A 64 6.03 12.92 -3.61
CA TRP A 64 7.00 12.29 -2.73
C TRP A 64 7.01 12.93 -1.36
N LEU A 65 6.79 12.17 -0.29
CA LEU A 65 6.74 12.67 1.08
C LEU A 65 7.65 11.86 2.00
N VAL A 66 8.44 12.58 2.78
CA VAL A 66 9.17 12.03 3.93
C VAL A 66 8.30 12.29 5.16
N GLU A 67 7.55 11.28 5.58
CA GLU A 67 6.61 11.41 6.68
C GLU A 67 6.27 10.06 7.31
N ASP A 68 5.79 10.09 8.56
CA ASP A 68 5.21 8.94 9.25
C ASP A 68 3.86 8.54 8.62
N ALA A 69 3.69 7.26 8.31
CA ALA A 69 2.51 6.74 7.62
C ALA A 69 1.22 6.89 8.43
N MET A 70 1.27 6.68 9.76
CA MET A 70 0.14 6.85 10.67
C MET A 70 -0.32 8.30 10.70
N LYS A 71 0.63 9.23 10.92
CA LYS A 71 0.33 10.67 10.93
C LYS A 71 -0.25 11.14 9.60
N TYR A 72 0.29 10.62 8.49
CA TYR A 72 -0.21 10.98 7.16
C TYR A 72 -1.63 10.49 6.95
N ALA A 73 -1.92 9.19 7.19
CA ALA A 73 -3.26 8.61 7.03
C ALA A 73 -4.30 9.35 7.88
N ALA A 74 -4.03 9.53 9.18
CA ALA A 74 -4.92 10.26 10.09
C ALA A 74 -5.17 11.72 9.64
N ARG A 75 -4.17 12.39 9.04
CA ARG A 75 -4.34 13.72 8.48
C ARG A 75 -5.25 13.74 7.26
N GLU A 76 -5.11 12.77 6.36
CA GLU A 76 -5.95 12.66 5.17
C GLU A 76 -7.40 12.30 5.54
N VAL A 77 -7.62 11.49 6.59
CA VAL A 77 -8.96 11.24 7.16
C VAL A 77 -9.60 12.55 7.61
N ARG A 78 -8.89 13.38 8.41
CA ARG A 78 -9.40 14.68 8.86
C ARG A 78 -9.68 15.68 7.73
N ARG A 79 -9.06 15.45 6.55
CA ARG A 79 -9.28 16.25 5.33
C ARG A 79 -10.38 15.67 4.43
N GLU A 80 -11.01 14.59 4.88
CA GLU A 80 -12.05 13.88 4.12
C GLU A 80 -11.61 13.49 2.69
N ARG A 81 -10.31 13.16 2.53
CA ARG A 81 -9.77 12.73 1.24
C ARG A 81 -10.29 11.34 0.88
N ARG A 82 -10.32 11.06 -0.43
CA ARG A 82 -10.66 9.74 -0.97
C ARG A 82 -9.58 9.30 -1.95
N TYR A 83 -9.38 7.99 -2.00
CA TYR A 83 -8.40 7.34 -2.86
C TYR A 83 -9.05 6.18 -3.61
N ASP A 84 -8.64 5.98 -4.85
CA ASP A 84 -9.06 4.83 -5.66
C ASP A 84 -8.32 3.56 -5.26
N GLY A 85 -7.07 3.69 -4.80
CA GLY A 85 -6.26 2.56 -4.40
C GLY A 85 -5.23 2.90 -3.33
N ILE A 86 -5.06 1.99 -2.37
CA ILE A 86 -4.09 2.14 -1.29
C ILE A 86 -3.19 0.90 -1.22
N ILE A 87 -1.87 1.13 -1.14
CA ILE A 87 -0.87 0.10 -0.83
C ILE A 87 -0.34 0.33 0.58
N LEU A 88 -0.23 -0.75 1.34
CA LEU A 88 0.36 -0.84 2.67
C LEU A 88 1.40 -1.95 2.69
N ASP A 89 2.67 -1.62 2.91
CA ASP A 89 3.75 -2.59 3.08
C ASP A 89 4.57 -2.29 4.35
N PRO A 90 3.92 -2.29 5.53
CA PRO A 90 4.55 -1.90 6.77
C PRO A 90 5.63 -2.89 7.20
N PRO A 91 6.77 -2.40 7.71
CA PRO A 91 7.76 -3.25 8.34
C PRO A 91 7.25 -3.75 9.69
N LYS A 92 7.85 -4.82 10.21
CA LYS A 92 7.56 -5.28 11.58
C LYS A 92 7.86 -4.22 12.64
N PHE A 93 8.94 -3.46 12.45
CA PHE A 93 9.36 -2.35 13.30
C PHE A 93 9.94 -1.22 12.45
N GLY A 94 9.67 0.02 12.84
CA GLY A 94 10.21 1.19 12.17
C GLY A 94 10.27 2.43 13.08
N ARG A 95 10.90 3.48 12.58
CA ARG A 95 10.90 4.80 13.20
C ARG A 95 10.46 5.84 12.19
N GLY A 96 9.59 6.73 12.62
CA GLY A 96 9.21 7.91 11.88
C GLY A 96 10.32 8.96 11.83
N PRO A 97 10.19 9.98 10.97
CA PRO A 97 11.21 11.00 10.78
C PRO A 97 11.44 11.88 12.02
N ASP A 98 10.45 12.01 12.90
CA ASP A 98 10.52 12.79 14.14
C ASP A 98 10.67 11.90 15.38
N GLY A 99 11.02 10.61 15.19
CA GLY A 99 11.28 9.67 16.27
C GLY A 99 10.09 8.81 16.69
N GLU A 100 8.98 8.88 15.97
CA GLU A 100 7.82 7.99 16.16
C GLU A 100 8.28 6.53 16.12
N VAL A 101 7.60 5.70 16.89
CA VAL A 101 7.88 4.27 16.96
C VAL A 101 6.73 3.51 16.32
N TRP A 102 7.02 2.85 15.22
CA TRP A 102 6.11 1.90 14.59
C TRP A 102 6.39 0.48 15.08
N ARG A 103 5.35 -0.20 15.53
CA ARG A 103 5.30 -1.65 15.76
C ARG A 103 4.09 -2.20 15.06
N LEU A 104 4.28 -3.23 14.25
CA LEU A 104 3.22 -3.76 13.38
C LEU A 104 2.00 -4.19 14.20
N GLU A 105 2.22 -4.98 15.23
CA GLU A 105 1.16 -5.56 16.04
C GLU A 105 0.32 -4.49 16.77
N ASP A 106 0.93 -3.36 17.11
CA ASP A 106 0.28 -2.27 17.85
C ASP A 106 -0.44 -1.29 16.90
N GLY A 107 0.20 -0.95 15.77
CA GLY A 107 -0.24 0.13 14.88
C GLY A 107 -1.08 -0.31 13.69
N LEU A 108 -1.00 -1.59 13.27
CA LEU A 108 -1.66 -2.04 12.05
C LEU A 108 -3.20 -1.88 12.09
N PRO A 109 -3.91 -2.23 13.18
CA PRO A 109 -5.36 -2.09 13.21
C PRO A 109 -5.82 -0.63 13.04
N GLU A 110 -5.17 0.32 13.71
CA GLU A 110 -5.48 1.75 13.60
C GLU A 110 -5.19 2.26 12.18
N LEU A 111 -4.02 1.94 11.62
CA LEU A 111 -3.65 2.35 10.26
C LEU A 111 -4.60 1.81 9.21
N VAL A 112 -5.01 0.54 9.30
CA VAL A 112 -5.97 -0.06 8.36
C VAL A 112 -7.36 0.59 8.53
N SER A 113 -7.77 0.91 9.76
CA SER A 113 -9.01 1.66 10.03
C SER A 113 -9.00 3.04 9.38
N ASP A 114 -7.89 3.79 9.49
CA ASP A 114 -7.74 5.07 8.82
C ASP A 114 -7.77 4.92 7.30
N CYS A 115 -7.05 3.94 6.76
CA CYS A 115 -7.07 3.66 5.33
C CYS A 115 -8.46 3.27 4.83
N ARG A 116 -9.24 2.50 5.64
CA ARG A 116 -10.64 2.19 5.33
C ARG A 116 -11.49 3.45 5.20
N GLN A 117 -11.30 4.44 6.06
CA GLN A 117 -12.03 5.71 6.00
C GLN A 117 -11.68 6.56 4.77
N LEU A 118 -10.54 6.31 4.15
CA LEU A 118 -10.09 6.97 2.91
C LEU A 118 -10.64 6.29 1.63
N LEU A 119 -11.40 5.21 1.79
CA LEU A 119 -12.04 4.47 0.69
C LEU A 119 -13.55 4.63 0.75
N ASP A 120 -14.19 4.51 -0.41
CA ASP A 120 -15.64 4.57 -0.57
C ASP A 120 -16.14 3.53 -1.59
N GLY A 121 -17.42 3.60 -1.95
CA GLY A 121 -18.03 2.69 -2.92
C GLY A 121 -17.49 2.80 -4.35
N ASP A 122 -16.73 3.84 -4.65
CA ASP A 122 -16.09 4.06 -5.96
C ASP A 122 -14.62 3.63 -5.96
N SER A 123 -14.04 3.43 -4.79
CA SER A 123 -12.66 2.96 -4.63
C SER A 123 -12.47 1.54 -5.17
N ARG A 124 -11.27 1.21 -5.60
CA ARG A 124 -10.94 -0.01 -6.34
C ARG A 124 -10.24 -1.07 -5.52
N PHE A 125 -9.29 -0.67 -4.66
CA PHE A 125 -8.54 -1.65 -3.87
C PHE A 125 -7.84 -1.08 -2.63
N LEU A 126 -7.61 -1.96 -1.67
CA LEU A 126 -6.56 -1.85 -0.66
C LEU A 126 -5.70 -3.12 -0.74
N PHE A 127 -4.39 -2.96 -0.80
CA PHE A 127 -3.42 -4.05 -0.84
C PHE A 127 -2.46 -3.95 0.35
N LEU A 128 -2.58 -4.89 1.28
CA LEU A 128 -1.73 -4.99 2.47
C LEU A 128 -0.79 -6.18 2.34
N THR A 129 0.51 -5.94 2.50
CA THR A 129 1.53 -6.98 2.63
C THR A 129 2.20 -6.90 3.99
N VAL A 130 2.61 -8.05 4.51
CA VAL A 130 3.37 -8.14 5.76
C VAL A 130 4.42 -9.24 5.61
N TYR A 131 5.64 -8.97 6.05
CA TYR A 131 6.75 -9.90 5.96
C TYR A 131 7.50 -10.04 7.31
N ALA A 132 8.30 -11.08 7.44
CA ALA A 132 9.10 -11.38 8.63
C ALA A 132 8.27 -11.50 9.93
N VAL A 133 7.05 -12.01 9.84
CA VAL A 133 6.14 -12.21 10.96
C VAL A 133 5.79 -13.68 11.18
N ARG A 134 5.40 -14.01 12.41
CA ARG A 134 4.83 -15.33 12.77
C ARG A 134 3.31 -15.23 12.83
N MET A 135 2.69 -15.03 11.67
CA MET A 135 1.27 -14.76 11.54
C MET A 135 0.75 -15.47 10.29
N SER A 136 -0.50 -15.88 10.31
CA SER A 136 -1.20 -16.36 9.13
C SER A 136 -1.80 -15.19 8.33
N SER A 137 -1.87 -15.32 7.02
CA SER A 137 -2.61 -14.37 6.16
C SER A 137 -4.10 -14.27 6.53
N LEU A 138 -4.65 -15.32 7.17
CA LEU A 138 -6.02 -15.32 7.69
C LEU A 138 -6.24 -14.24 8.77
N ALA A 139 -5.22 -13.93 9.60
CA ALA A 139 -5.32 -12.87 10.59
C ALA A 139 -5.47 -11.48 9.94
N LEU A 140 -4.73 -11.24 8.83
CA LEU A 140 -4.88 -10.02 8.05
C LEU A 140 -6.25 -9.95 7.36
N ALA A 141 -6.72 -11.08 6.82
CA ALA A 141 -8.05 -11.15 6.22
C ALA A 141 -9.15 -10.86 7.25
N GLY A 142 -9.05 -11.41 8.46
CA GLY A 142 -9.99 -11.14 9.55
C GLY A 142 -10.05 -9.66 9.91
N LEU A 143 -8.90 -8.98 9.99
CA LEU A 143 -8.85 -7.53 10.22
C LEU A 143 -9.56 -6.75 9.10
N LEU A 144 -9.33 -7.09 7.83
CA LEU A 144 -10.04 -6.44 6.73
C LEU A 144 -11.54 -6.76 6.75
N GLN A 145 -11.93 -8.01 7.03
CA GLN A 145 -13.34 -8.41 7.12
C GLN A 145 -14.09 -7.64 8.20
N GLU A 146 -13.46 -7.37 9.34
CA GLU A 146 -14.05 -6.60 10.43
C GLU A 146 -14.24 -5.12 10.04
N LEU A 147 -13.24 -4.52 9.36
CA LEU A 147 -13.23 -3.09 9.08
C LEU A 147 -13.96 -2.69 7.79
N PHE A 148 -14.13 -3.61 6.83
CA PHE A 148 -14.69 -3.31 5.49
C PHE A 148 -16.14 -3.77 5.31
N THR A 149 -16.87 -3.94 6.39
CA THR A 149 -18.26 -4.48 6.38
C THR A 149 -19.26 -3.61 5.62
N ASP A 150 -19.00 -2.32 5.49
CA ASP A 150 -19.85 -1.32 4.87
C ASP A 150 -19.44 -0.94 3.44
N LEU A 151 -18.40 -1.61 2.88
CA LEU A 151 -17.99 -1.45 1.49
C LEU A 151 -18.34 -2.68 0.65
N PRO A 152 -18.86 -2.47 -0.57
CA PRO A 152 -18.99 -3.56 -1.53
C PRO A 152 -17.60 -4.08 -1.93
N GLY A 153 -17.53 -5.34 -2.31
CA GLY A 153 -16.28 -5.93 -2.80
C GLY A 153 -15.95 -7.27 -2.17
N THR A 154 -14.73 -7.72 -2.41
CA THR A 154 -14.23 -9.01 -1.94
C THR A 154 -12.90 -8.86 -1.22
N ILE A 155 -12.66 -9.74 -0.25
CA ILE A 155 -11.39 -9.84 0.45
C ILE A 155 -10.74 -11.17 0.08
N GLU A 156 -9.49 -11.09 -0.37
CA GLU A 156 -8.64 -12.23 -0.67
C GLU A 156 -7.37 -12.16 0.19
N HIS A 157 -6.79 -13.31 0.51
CA HIS A 157 -5.55 -13.39 1.27
C HIS A 157 -4.72 -14.61 0.86
N GLY A 158 -3.45 -14.61 1.20
CA GLY A 158 -2.56 -15.72 0.89
C GLY A 158 -1.09 -15.37 1.07
N ASP A 159 -0.24 -16.18 0.47
CA ASP A 159 1.20 -15.97 0.43
C ASP A 159 1.62 -15.29 -0.89
N LEU A 160 2.54 -14.33 -0.79
CA LEU A 160 3.29 -13.84 -1.93
C LEU A 160 4.55 -14.69 -2.08
N ALA A 161 4.77 -15.20 -3.28
CA ALA A 161 5.92 -16.01 -3.56
C ALA A 161 6.59 -15.59 -4.87
N VAL A 162 7.91 -15.72 -4.91
CA VAL A 162 8.70 -15.64 -6.13
C VAL A 162 8.84 -17.07 -6.67
N GLN A 163 8.58 -17.25 -7.96
CA GLN A 163 8.76 -18.52 -8.63
C GLN A 163 10.15 -18.59 -9.26
N GLU A 164 10.86 -19.67 -8.98
CA GLU A 164 12.13 -19.99 -9.62
C GLU A 164 11.89 -20.28 -11.11
N GLN A 165 12.78 -19.78 -11.98
CA GLN A 165 12.60 -19.92 -13.44
C GLN A 165 12.78 -21.35 -13.93
N ASP A 166 13.75 -22.08 -13.36
CA ASP A 166 14.14 -23.40 -13.88
C ASP A 166 13.24 -24.52 -13.33
N ASP A 167 13.13 -24.65 -12.01
CA ASP A 167 12.42 -25.76 -11.36
C ASP A 167 10.98 -25.42 -10.96
N GLY A 168 10.56 -24.16 -11.12
CA GLY A 168 9.22 -23.70 -10.77
C GLY A 168 8.92 -23.69 -9.26
N ARG A 169 9.93 -23.87 -8.40
CA ARG A 169 9.78 -23.82 -6.94
C ARG A 169 9.34 -22.45 -6.49
N LEU A 170 8.49 -22.42 -5.45
CA LEU A 170 7.99 -21.18 -4.87
C LEU A 170 8.79 -20.82 -3.62
N LEU A 171 9.30 -19.58 -3.59
CA LEU A 171 9.91 -18.97 -2.40
C LEU A 171 8.91 -17.98 -1.81
N PRO A 172 8.30 -18.27 -0.64
CA PRO A 172 7.41 -17.31 0.02
C PRO A 172 8.22 -16.10 0.52
N THR A 173 7.72 -14.90 0.23
CA THR A 173 8.39 -13.63 0.56
C THR A 173 7.60 -12.81 1.56
N ALA A 174 6.28 -12.88 1.52
CA ALA A 174 5.37 -12.15 2.41
C ALA A 174 4.01 -12.86 2.47
N ILE A 175 3.18 -12.48 3.43
CA ILE A 175 1.75 -12.74 3.41
C ILE A 175 1.01 -11.48 2.98
N PHE A 176 -0.18 -11.63 2.39
CA PHE A 176 -1.02 -10.51 2.01
C PHE A 176 -2.48 -10.70 2.41
N ALA A 177 -3.17 -9.58 2.57
CA ALA A 177 -4.63 -9.49 2.45
C ALA A 177 -4.96 -8.28 1.57
N ARG A 178 -6.01 -8.39 0.76
CA ARG A 178 -6.42 -7.33 -0.14
C ARG A 178 -7.92 -7.28 -0.27
N TRP A 179 -8.44 -6.07 -0.27
CA TRP A 179 -9.82 -5.80 -0.64
C TRP A 179 -9.86 -5.26 -2.06
N SER A 180 -10.86 -5.66 -2.84
CA SER A 180 -11.13 -5.08 -4.14
C SER A 180 -12.62 -4.97 -4.44
N ASN A 181 -12.96 -3.91 -5.16
CA ASN A 181 -14.28 -3.64 -5.67
C ASN A 181 -14.17 -3.42 -7.20
N PRO A 182 -14.08 -4.50 -7.99
CA PRO A 182 -13.99 -4.40 -9.44
C PRO A 182 -15.33 -3.90 -10.01
N ARG A 183 -15.24 -2.97 -10.95
CA ARG A 183 -16.36 -2.50 -11.78
C ARG A 183 -16.39 -3.22 -13.11
#